data_c31e212430e1799dc1b7e846e656769f
#
_entry.id   c31e212430e1799dc1b7e846e656769f
#
_cell.length_a   1.000
_cell.length_b   1.000
_cell.length_c   1.000
_cell.angle_alpha   90.00
_cell.angle_beta   90.00
_cell.angle_gamma   90.00
#
_symmetry.space_group_name_H-M   'P 1'
#
loop_
_entity.id
_entity.type
_entity.pdbx_description
1 polymer ?
#
loop_
_entity_poly.entity_id
_entity_poly.type
_entity_poly.pdbx_seq_one_letter_code
_entity_poly.pdbx_strand_id
1 'polypeptide(L)'
;ATYVALIPGKEGYYKEIREDLYHRISKEKVKELNTSIGPVLELQGATADSYAKMNLGISRIQAMEVANRGFNVIVRPTNYRNVTSDDIKYVFNRLDGVPHVTGIIFAGKEALGAPDHIDETLEAMNNLHIPLVGIEAVNQLQYEPQLGFLDMAAKKNYSVGRVYTISKDELKKITPEEAAQRFYISDIERNIRFNLFPMYEEGQNNETVLQTTINYVHSATDKLSAKGYEFGPADIYPVYTPNPLLVVLTMIGSIALFVYVGQMFIAMSQHKQLVLFFALSLLSIVGFIVTSGTLLVQIWALSAAIMAPVGALVILMEEWRRSDGTRPIGAWKSTLLAVLYLIIATLFAAIGGMYIAALLGNTKFFMEFEIFRGVKLTFVLPI
;
A
#
# COMPACT_ATOMS: atom_id res chain seq x y z
N ALA A 1 -32.65 -28.79 -0.72
CA ALA A 1 -31.26 -29.22 -0.47
C ALA A 1 -30.42 -29.08 -1.74
N THR A 2 -29.15 -28.81 -1.61
CA THR A 2 -28.18 -28.82 -2.70
C THR A 2 -27.27 -30.02 -2.54
N TYR A 3 -26.88 -30.65 -3.60
CA TYR A 3 -26.09 -31.86 -3.59
C TYR A 3 -24.74 -31.65 -4.26
N VAL A 4 -23.66 -32.11 -3.61
CA VAL A 4 -22.28 -32.10 -4.14
C VAL A 4 -21.85 -33.57 -4.27
N ALA A 5 -21.72 -34.04 -5.52
CA ALA A 5 -21.32 -35.42 -5.81
C ALA A 5 -19.82 -35.54 -6.01
N LEU A 6 -19.24 -36.66 -5.60
CA LEU A 6 -17.87 -37.01 -5.91
C LEU A 6 -17.73 -37.29 -7.43
N ILE A 7 -16.76 -36.61 -8.03
CA ILE A 7 -16.33 -36.94 -9.40
C ILE A 7 -15.23 -38.00 -9.29
N PRO A 8 -15.33 -39.14 -10.00
CA PRO A 8 -14.30 -40.17 -9.97
C PRO A 8 -12.90 -39.61 -10.28
N GLY A 9 -11.92 -40.00 -9.49
CA GLY A 9 -10.55 -39.46 -9.57
C GLY A 9 -10.32 -38.11 -8.94
N LYS A 10 -11.33 -37.54 -8.24
CA LYS A 10 -11.25 -36.27 -7.52
C LYS A 10 -11.55 -36.43 -6.02
N GLU A 11 -11.24 -37.59 -5.46
CA GLU A 11 -11.50 -37.94 -4.05
C GLU A 11 -10.87 -36.96 -3.07
N GLY A 12 -9.64 -36.49 -3.37
CA GLY A 12 -8.94 -35.51 -2.58
C GLY A 12 -9.67 -34.17 -2.50
N TYR A 13 -10.13 -33.65 -3.64
CA TYR A 13 -10.91 -32.41 -3.70
C TYR A 13 -12.26 -32.54 -2.98
N TYR A 14 -12.93 -33.68 -3.13
CA TYR A 14 -14.18 -33.94 -2.41
C TYR A 14 -13.98 -33.89 -0.90
N LYS A 15 -12.88 -34.49 -0.40
CA LYS A 15 -12.53 -34.45 1.02
C LYS A 15 -12.25 -33.03 1.50
N GLU A 16 -11.48 -32.25 0.74
CA GLU A 16 -11.21 -30.83 1.07
C GLU A 16 -12.51 -30.02 1.11
N ILE A 17 -13.35 -30.13 0.10
CA ILE A 17 -14.65 -29.43 0.04
C ILE A 17 -15.54 -29.80 1.22
N ARG A 18 -15.63 -31.07 1.59
CA ARG A 18 -16.41 -31.54 2.74
C ARG A 18 -15.92 -30.90 4.03
N GLU A 19 -14.62 -30.91 4.28
CA GLU A 19 -14.00 -30.33 5.46
C GLU A 19 -14.21 -28.82 5.52
N ASP A 20 -14.02 -28.13 4.41
CA ASP A 20 -14.25 -26.67 4.31
C ASP A 20 -15.72 -26.32 4.56
N LEU A 21 -16.66 -27.10 4.06
CA LEU A 21 -18.10 -26.92 4.31
C LEU A 21 -18.43 -27.08 5.80
N TYR A 22 -17.82 -28.05 6.49
CA TYR A 22 -18.02 -28.19 7.94
C TYR A 22 -17.62 -26.95 8.74
N HIS A 23 -16.55 -26.28 8.35
CA HIS A 23 -16.09 -25.02 8.97
C HIS A 23 -16.95 -23.82 8.53
N ARG A 24 -17.43 -23.79 7.28
CA ARG A 24 -18.15 -22.63 6.73
C ARG A 24 -19.63 -22.58 7.07
N ILE A 25 -20.32 -23.71 7.13
CA ILE A 25 -21.77 -23.75 7.31
C ILE A 25 -22.24 -24.62 8.47
N SER A 26 -21.38 -25.26 9.19
CA SER A 26 -21.55 -26.24 10.27
C SER A 26 -21.82 -27.68 9.81
N LYS A 27 -21.36 -28.62 10.65
CA LYS A 27 -21.54 -30.06 10.40
C LYS A 27 -23.00 -30.51 10.34
N GLU A 28 -23.89 -29.82 11.04
CA GLU A 28 -25.31 -30.16 11.12
C GLU A 28 -26.04 -29.95 9.79
N LYS A 29 -25.53 -29.01 8.96
CA LYS A 29 -26.10 -28.66 7.66
C LYS A 29 -25.49 -29.44 6.49
N VAL A 30 -24.48 -30.26 6.76
CA VAL A 30 -23.79 -31.07 5.76
C VAL A 30 -23.98 -32.54 6.11
N LYS A 31 -24.74 -33.26 5.31
CA LYS A 31 -24.97 -34.70 5.47
C LYS A 31 -24.27 -35.47 4.37
N GLU A 32 -23.52 -36.49 4.72
CA GLU A 32 -22.92 -37.39 3.77
C GLU A 32 -23.89 -38.57 3.49
N LEU A 33 -24.24 -38.76 2.22
CA LEU A 33 -25.13 -39.80 1.75
C LEU A 33 -24.35 -40.71 0.84
N ASN A 34 -24.54 -42.02 1.01
CA ASN A 34 -24.06 -43.03 0.08
C ASN A 34 -25.15 -43.34 -0.92
N THR A 35 -24.91 -43.00 -2.16
CA THR A 35 -25.89 -43.22 -3.28
C THR A 35 -25.34 -44.21 -4.29
N SER A 36 -26.16 -44.61 -5.25
CA SER A 36 -25.75 -45.50 -6.35
C SER A 36 -24.64 -44.93 -7.23
N ILE A 37 -24.46 -43.62 -7.23
CA ILE A 37 -23.40 -42.90 -7.96
C ILE A 37 -22.16 -42.62 -7.08
N GLY A 38 -22.12 -43.06 -5.83
CA GLY A 38 -21.07 -42.84 -4.88
C GLY A 38 -21.44 -41.87 -3.74
N PRO A 39 -20.47 -41.40 -2.96
CA PRO A 39 -20.71 -40.46 -1.87
C PRO A 39 -21.16 -39.10 -2.39
N VAL A 40 -22.16 -38.52 -1.73
CA VAL A 40 -22.78 -37.24 -2.06
C VAL A 40 -22.95 -36.44 -0.78
N LEU A 41 -22.63 -35.16 -0.79
CA LEU A 41 -22.95 -34.25 0.31
C LEU A 41 -24.30 -33.58 0.05
N GLU A 42 -25.22 -33.71 0.97
CA GLU A 42 -26.46 -32.94 1.04
C GLU A 42 -26.23 -31.68 1.87
N LEU A 43 -26.44 -30.50 1.26
CA LEU A 43 -26.26 -29.20 1.88
C LEU A 43 -27.62 -28.55 2.13
N GLN A 44 -27.81 -28.04 3.35
CA GLN A 44 -29.04 -27.37 3.78
C GLN A 44 -28.77 -25.90 4.12
N GLY A 45 -29.73 -25.02 3.82
CA GLY A 45 -29.70 -23.61 4.27
C GLY A 45 -29.44 -22.57 3.18
N ALA A 46 -29.00 -22.95 1.99
CA ALA A 46 -28.83 -22.02 0.86
C ALA A 46 -29.14 -22.68 -0.49
N THR A 47 -29.19 -21.87 -1.54
CA THR A 47 -29.42 -22.33 -2.93
C THR A 47 -28.14 -22.91 -3.53
N ALA A 48 -28.27 -23.71 -4.59
CA ALA A 48 -27.15 -24.27 -5.33
C ALA A 48 -26.21 -23.17 -5.88
N ASP A 49 -26.76 -22.07 -6.37
CA ASP A 49 -25.99 -20.92 -6.87
C ASP A 49 -25.17 -20.26 -5.75
N SER A 50 -25.74 -20.13 -4.55
CA SER A 50 -25.03 -19.60 -3.38
C SER A 50 -23.86 -20.49 -2.97
N TYR A 51 -24.03 -21.80 -2.98
CA TYR A 51 -22.96 -22.75 -2.67
C TYR A 51 -21.90 -22.79 -3.78
N ALA A 52 -22.29 -22.75 -5.05
CA ALA A 52 -21.35 -22.73 -6.18
C ALA A 52 -20.43 -21.47 -6.17
N LYS A 53 -20.94 -20.35 -5.65
CA LYS A 53 -20.18 -19.08 -5.53
C LYS A 53 -19.45 -18.93 -4.21
N MET A 54 -19.62 -19.86 -3.27
CA MET A 54 -18.98 -19.78 -1.95
C MET A 54 -17.48 -20.04 -2.08
N ASN A 55 -16.68 -19.12 -1.56
CA ASN A 55 -15.24 -19.36 -1.39
C ASN A 55 -15.04 -20.29 -0.19
N LEU A 56 -14.55 -21.49 -0.44
CA LEU A 56 -14.39 -22.55 0.57
C LEU A 56 -13.05 -22.47 1.32
N GLY A 57 -12.14 -21.62 0.89
CA GLY A 57 -10.82 -21.47 1.53
C GLY A 57 -9.67 -21.86 0.59
N ILE A 58 -8.57 -22.32 1.18
CA ILE A 58 -7.36 -22.67 0.45
C ILE A 58 -7.36 -24.16 0.15
N SER A 59 -7.28 -24.55 -1.13
CA SER A 59 -7.06 -25.95 -1.52
C SER A 59 -5.57 -26.28 -1.43
N ARG A 60 -5.19 -27.19 -0.54
CA ARG A 60 -3.83 -27.73 -0.46
C ARG A 60 -3.45 -28.45 -1.77
N ILE A 61 -4.39 -29.18 -2.36
CA ILE A 61 -4.14 -29.93 -3.61
C ILE A 61 -3.75 -28.96 -4.73
N GLN A 62 -4.49 -27.87 -4.91
CA GLN A 62 -4.16 -26.87 -5.93
C GLN A 62 -2.84 -26.16 -5.61
N ALA A 63 -2.62 -25.78 -4.36
CA ALA A 63 -1.38 -25.13 -3.95
C ALA A 63 -0.16 -26.01 -4.22
N MET A 64 -0.22 -27.30 -3.87
CA MET A 64 0.82 -28.27 -4.17
C MET A 64 1.01 -28.50 -5.68
N GLU A 65 -0.06 -28.56 -6.45
CA GLU A 65 0.01 -28.73 -7.90
C GLU A 65 0.74 -27.55 -8.57
N VAL A 66 0.44 -26.31 -8.15
CA VAL A 66 1.11 -25.09 -8.63
C VAL A 66 2.59 -25.11 -8.22
N ALA A 67 2.88 -25.37 -6.96
CA ALA A 67 4.25 -25.41 -6.44
C ALA A 67 5.11 -26.49 -7.11
N ASN A 68 4.55 -27.68 -7.31
CA ASN A 68 5.26 -28.80 -7.98
C ASN A 68 5.57 -28.54 -9.46
N ARG A 69 4.89 -27.57 -10.07
CA ARG A 69 5.23 -27.09 -11.42
C ARG A 69 6.29 -25.99 -11.43
N GLY A 70 6.86 -25.66 -10.25
CA GLY A 70 7.91 -24.65 -10.11
C GLY A 70 7.39 -23.21 -10.00
N PHE A 71 6.08 -23.00 -9.79
CA PHE A 71 5.52 -21.66 -9.60
C PHE A 71 5.43 -21.28 -8.12
N ASN A 72 5.50 -19.99 -7.85
CA ASN A 72 5.20 -19.43 -6.54
C ASN A 72 3.68 -19.41 -6.30
N VAL A 73 3.27 -19.61 -5.05
CA VAL A 73 1.87 -19.67 -4.64
C VAL A 73 1.51 -18.40 -3.87
N ILE A 74 0.51 -17.68 -4.33
CA ILE A 74 -0.13 -16.59 -3.60
C ILE A 74 -1.55 -17.03 -3.27
N VAL A 75 -1.90 -17.03 -2.00
CA VAL A 75 -3.21 -17.49 -1.54
C VAL A 75 -4.17 -16.34 -1.27
N ARG A 76 -5.47 -16.58 -1.50
CA ARG A 76 -6.51 -15.57 -1.36
C ARG A 76 -7.70 -16.07 -0.52
N PRO A 77 -7.50 -16.24 0.80
CA PRO A 77 -8.60 -16.62 1.69
C PRO A 77 -9.61 -15.47 1.83
N THR A 78 -10.87 -15.84 2.10
CA THR A 78 -11.94 -14.91 2.48
C THR A 78 -12.28 -15.07 3.94
N ASN A 79 -12.75 -13.98 4.55
CA ASN A 79 -13.42 -14.06 5.85
C ASN A 79 -14.83 -14.65 5.71
N TYR A 80 -15.40 -15.11 6.81
CA TYR A 80 -16.77 -15.60 6.91
C TYR A 80 -17.33 -15.40 8.31
N ARG A 81 -18.65 -15.52 8.45
CA ARG A 81 -19.33 -15.27 9.72
C ARG A 81 -18.91 -16.29 10.80
N ASN A 82 -18.73 -15.79 12.01
CA ASN A 82 -18.39 -16.60 13.20
C ASN A 82 -17.10 -17.41 13.01
N VAL A 83 -16.13 -16.88 12.30
CA VAL A 83 -14.80 -17.47 12.20
C VAL A 83 -14.19 -17.54 13.62
N THR A 84 -13.59 -18.67 13.95
CA THR A 84 -12.92 -18.91 15.22
C THR A 84 -11.40 -19.02 15.03
N SER A 85 -10.65 -18.96 16.13
CA SER A 85 -9.20 -19.20 16.09
C SER A 85 -8.86 -20.60 15.53
N ASP A 86 -9.71 -21.61 15.76
CA ASP A 86 -9.51 -22.96 15.22
C ASP A 86 -9.75 -23.02 13.70
N ASP A 87 -10.72 -22.25 13.21
CA ASP A 87 -10.95 -22.11 11.77
C ASP A 87 -9.76 -21.43 11.07
N ILE A 88 -9.16 -20.43 11.69
CA ILE A 88 -7.95 -19.78 11.17
C ILE A 88 -6.81 -20.78 11.11
N LYS A 89 -6.55 -21.51 12.20
CA LYS A 89 -5.53 -22.57 12.21
C LYS A 89 -5.79 -23.61 11.13
N TYR A 90 -7.06 -24.02 10.95
CA TYR A 90 -7.44 -24.95 9.90
C TYR A 90 -7.09 -24.43 8.50
N VAL A 91 -7.41 -23.16 8.19
CA VAL A 91 -7.08 -22.54 6.91
C VAL A 91 -5.57 -22.54 6.66
N PHE A 92 -4.78 -22.15 7.66
CA PHE A 92 -3.32 -22.10 7.52
C PHE A 92 -2.64 -23.48 7.51
N ASN A 93 -3.20 -24.46 8.22
CA ASN A 93 -2.71 -25.86 8.16
C ASN A 93 -2.80 -26.46 6.73
N ARG A 94 -3.67 -25.90 5.88
CA ARG A 94 -3.70 -26.25 4.45
C ARG A 94 -2.40 -25.89 3.72
N LEU A 95 -1.65 -24.94 4.23
CA LEU A 95 -0.37 -24.48 3.66
C LEU A 95 0.84 -25.16 4.27
N ASP A 96 0.66 -25.95 5.33
CA ASP A 96 1.77 -26.62 5.99
C ASP A 96 2.49 -27.57 5.02
N GLY A 97 3.81 -27.38 4.85
CA GLY A 97 4.61 -28.13 3.89
C GLY A 97 4.33 -27.85 2.41
N VAL A 98 3.52 -26.83 2.06
CA VAL A 98 3.40 -26.34 0.68
C VAL A 98 4.61 -25.45 0.39
N PRO A 99 5.48 -25.79 -0.56
CA PRO A 99 6.64 -24.97 -0.88
C PRO A 99 6.22 -23.70 -1.66
N HIS A 100 7.10 -22.69 -1.62
CA HIS A 100 6.97 -21.48 -2.43
C HIS A 100 5.69 -20.65 -2.21
N VAL A 101 5.13 -20.66 -1.01
CA VAL A 101 4.04 -19.74 -0.65
C VAL A 101 4.65 -18.37 -0.38
N THR A 102 4.42 -17.40 -1.28
CA THR A 102 5.12 -16.11 -1.31
C THR A 102 4.26 -14.91 -0.98
N GLY A 103 2.97 -15.10 -0.68
CA GLY A 103 2.09 -14.00 -0.29
C GLY A 103 0.68 -14.43 0.05
N ILE A 104 0.01 -13.57 0.81
CA ILE A 104 -1.41 -13.66 1.10
C ILE A 104 -2.12 -12.36 0.72
N ILE A 105 -3.17 -12.45 -0.07
CA ILE A 105 -4.03 -11.35 -0.49
C ILE A 105 -5.46 -11.71 -0.09
N PHE A 106 -6.03 -11.02 0.87
CA PHE A 106 -7.40 -11.33 1.27
C PHE A 106 -8.38 -11.02 0.14
N ALA A 107 -9.36 -11.89 -0.07
CA ALA A 107 -10.41 -11.69 -1.04
C ALA A 107 -11.68 -11.18 -0.37
N GLY A 108 -12.43 -10.28 -1.05
CA GLY A 108 -13.62 -9.65 -0.51
C GLY A 108 -13.31 -8.40 0.34
N LYS A 109 -14.26 -8.03 1.19
CA LYS A 109 -14.22 -6.77 1.95
C LYS A 109 -13.62 -6.89 3.35
N GLU A 110 -13.17 -8.06 3.74
CA GLU A 110 -12.69 -8.35 5.09
C GLU A 110 -11.44 -9.24 5.02
N ALA A 111 -10.46 -8.95 5.87
CA ALA A 111 -9.35 -9.85 6.12
C ALA A 111 -9.83 -11.06 6.93
N LEU A 112 -9.25 -12.23 6.71
CA LEU A 112 -9.58 -13.44 7.48
C LEU A 112 -9.38 -13.17 8.97
N GLY A 113 -10.38 -13.53 9.80
CA GLY A 113 -10.39 -13.32 11.23
C GLY A 113 -10.85 -11.92 11.66
N ALA A 114 -11.17 -11.01 10.75
CA ALA A 114 -11.68 -9.69 11.12
C ALA A 114 -13.14 -9.76 11.64
N PRO A 115 -13.49 -8.95 12.64
CA PRO A 115 -12.63 -8.01 13.38
C PRO A 115 -11.85 -8.63 14.55
N ASP A 116 -12.27 -9.77 15.09
CA ASP A 116 -11.95 -10.22 16.46
C ASP A 116 -10.71 -11.14 16.52
N HIS A 117 -10.30 -11.75 15.44
CA HIS A 117 -9.26 -12.78 15.33
C HIS A 117 -8.12 -12.43 14.37
N ILE A 118 -7.84 -11.13 14.16
CA ILE A 118 -6.76 -10.69 13.26
C ILE A 118 -5.37 -11.06 13.80
N ASP A 119 -5.21 -11.16 15.11
CA ASP A 119 -3.94 -11.51 15.76
C ASP A 119 -3.56 -12.96 15.47
N GLU A 120 -4.50 -13.87 15.55
CA GLU A 120 -4.31 -15.29 15.24
C GLU A 120 -3.96 -15.47 13.75
N THR A 121 -4.59 -14.68 12.89
CA THR A 121 -4.24 -14.68 11.45
C THR A 121 -2.81 -14.20 11.23
N LEU A 122 -2.40 -13.11 11.88
CA LEU A 122 -1.03 -12.60 11.79
C LEU A 122 -0.01 -13.58 12.36
N GLU A 123 -0.32 -14.23 13.49
CA GLU A 123 0.53 -15.24 14.08
C GLU A 123 0.73 -16.42 13.12
N ALA A 124 -0.34 -16.94 12.53
CA ALA A 124 -0.28 -18.02 11.56
C ALA A 124 0.54 -17.64 10.31
N MET A 125 0.37 -16.41 9.81
CA MET A 125 1.17 -15.87 8.70
C MET A 125 2.65 -15.76 9.07
N ASN A 126 2.97 -15.28 10.27
CA ASN A 126 4.34 -15.13 10.73
C ASN A 126 5.03 -16.49 10.89
N ASN A 127 4.33 -17.49 11.43
CA ASN A 127 4.84 -18.86 11.59
C ASN A 127 5.20 -19.51 10.25
N LEU A 128 4.46 -19.20 9.20
CA LEU A 128 4.71 -19.67 7.83
C LEU A 128 5.57 -18.71 7.00
N HIS A 129 6.02 -17.58 7.58
CA HIS A 129 6.80 -16.54 6.89
C HIS A 129 6.10 -15.98 5.64
N ILE A 130 4.77 -15.95 5.64
CA ILE A 130 3.99 -15.46 4.52
C ILE A 130 3.77 -13.94 4.66
N PRO A 131 4.19 -13.13 3.68
CA PRO A 131 3.97 -11.70 3.70
C PRO A 131 2.50 -11.32 3.48
N LEU A 132 2.06 -10.26 4.18
CA LEU A 132 0.78 -9.60 3.94
C LEU A 132 0.87 -8.73 2.69
N VAL A 133 -0.09 -8.86 1.78
CA VAL A 133 -0.15 -8.06 0.56
C VAL A 133 -1.51 -7.39 0.44
N GLY A 134 -1.52 -6.07 0.24
CA GLY A 134 -2.72 -5.26 0.10
C GLY A 134 -3.00 -4.87 -1.35
N ILE A 135 -4.29 -4.84 -1.70
CA ILE A 135 -4.73 -4.41 -3.03
C ILE A 135 -4.74 -2.88 -3.07
N GLU A 136 -4.12 -2.29 -4.09
CA GLU A 136 -4.21 -0.86 -4.35
C GLU A 136 -5.67 -0.45 -4.63
N ALA A 137 -6.11 0.66 -4.05
CA ALA A 137 -7.46 1.17 -4.31
C ALA A 137 -7.62 1.65 -5.77
N VAL A 138 -8.85 1.59 -6.29
CA VAL A 138 -9.15 1.95 -7.69
C VAL A 138 -8.74 3.38 -8.04
N ASN A 139 -8.76 4.30 -7.06
CA ASN A 139 -8.29 5.68 -7.24
C ASN A 139 -6.75 5.81 -7.24
N GLN A 140 -6.02 4.69 -7.19
CA GLN A 140 -4.57 4.60 -7.15
C GLN A 140 -3.92 5.28 -5.92
N LEU A 141 -4.71 5.56 -4.90
CA LEU A 141 -4.27 6.11 -3.63
C LEU A 141 -4.58 5.11 -2.51
N GLN A 142 -3.57 4.80 -1.69
CA GLN A 142 -3.73 3.89 -0.55
C GLN A 142 -4.14 2.46 -0.98
N TYR A 143 -4.90 1.79 -0.13
CA TYR A 143 -5.32 0.39 -0.31
C TYR A 143 -6.85 0.30 -0.39
N GLU A 144 -7.33 -0.73 -1.07
CA GLU A 144 -8.75 -1.07 -1.09
C GLU A 144 -9.24 -1.30 0.34
N PRO A 145 -10.36 -0.68 0.75
CA PRO A 145 -10.89 -0.83 2.09
C PRO A 145 -11.29 -2.27 2.38
N GLN A 146 -10.56 -2.91 3.29
CA GLN A 146 -10.89 -4.23 3.84
C GLN A 146 -10.87 -4.15 5.37
N LEU A 147 -11.95 -4.62 6.02
CA LEU A 147 -12.02 -4.66 7.48
C LEU A 147 -10.85 -5.49 8.05
N GLY A 148 -10.16 -4.97 9.06
CA GLY A 148 -9.02 -5.60 9.70
C GLY A 148 -7.67 -5.46 8.95
N PHE A 149 -7.65 -5.14 7.65
CA PHE A 149 -6.40 -5.03 6.90
C PHE A 149 -5.48 -3.90 7.42
N LEU A 150 -6.03 -2.73 7.71
CA LEU A 150 -5.25 -1.60 8.23
C LEU A 150 -4.68 -1.88 9.62
N ASP A 151 -5.43 -2.58 10.46
CA ASP A 151 -4.98 -2.98 11.80
C ASP A 151 -3.85 -4.02 11.70
N MET A 152 -3.98 -4.99 10.80
CA MET A 152 -2.92 -5.96 10.51
C MET A 152 -1.66 -5.26 9.97
N ALA A 153 -1.82 -4.32 9.05
CA ALA A 153 -0.71 -3.54 8.50
C ALA A 153 0.00 -2.72 9.57
N ALA A 154 -0.76 -2.06 10.47
CA ALA A 154 -0.20 -1.31 11.59
C ALA A 154 0.61 -2.21 12.54
N LYS A 155 0.10 -3.41 12.88
CA LYS A 155 0.81 -4.41 13.70
C LYS A 155 2.08 -4.95 13.03
N LYS A 156 2.18 -4.90 11.70
CA LYS A 156 3.38 -5.20 10.92
C LYS A 156 4.25 -3.97 10.64
N ASN A 157 4.04 -2.86 11.35
CA ASN A 157 4.72 -1.58 11.11
C ASN A 157 4.68 -1.14 9.64
N TYR A 158 3.54 -1.41 8.98
CA TYR A 158 3.27 -1.08 7.58
C TYR A 158 4.20 -1.76 6.56
N SER A 159 4.94 -2.80 6.94
CA SER A 159 5.70 -3.66 6.04
C SER A 159 4.75 -4.64 5.35
N VAL A 160 4.21 -4.21 4.22
CA VAL A 160 3.16 -4.90 3.45
C VAL A 160 3.51 -4.84 1.98
N GLY A 161 3.25 -5.91 1.23
CA GLY A 161 3.35 -5.89 -0.22
C GLY A 161 2.19 -5.08 -0.84
N ARG A 162 2.44 -4.45 -1.98
CA ARG A 162 1.39 -3.73 -2.74
C ARG A 162 1.10 -4.46 -4.03
N VAL A 163 -0.18 -4.76 -4.27
CA VAL A 163 -0.65 -5.42 -5.49
C VAL A 163 -1.53 -4.49 -6.31
N TYR A 164 -1.26 -4.44 -7.60
CA TYR A 164 -2.13 -3.79 -8.57
C TYR A 164 -3.02 -4.82 -9.27
N THR A 165 -4.25 -4.44 -9.53
CA THR A 165 -5.20 -5.19 -10.33
C THR A 165 -6.15 -4.27 -11.07
N ILE A 166 -6.66 -4.70 -12.20
CA ILE A 166 -7.73 -4.03 -12.95
C ILE A 166 -9.03 -4.75 -12.63
N SER A 167 -10.10 -4.02 -12.31
CA SER A 167 -11.40 -4.65 -12.07
C SER A 167 -11.92 -5.31 -13.34
N LYS A 168 -12.71 -6.39 -13.21
CA LYS A 168 -13.30 -7.07 -14.37
C LYS A 168 -14.17 -6.14 -15.23
N ASP A 169 -14.91 -5.23 -14.59
CA ASP A 169 -15.78 -4.28 -15.29
C ASP A 169 -15.00 -3.21 -16.06
N GLU A 170 -13.81 -2.88 -15.59
CA GLU A 170 -12.89 -1.98 -16.29
C GLU A 170 -12.15 -2.70 -17.41
N LEU A 171 -11.70 -3.94 -17.15
CA LEU A 171 -11.00 -4.75 -18.15
C LEU A 171 -11.83 -4.98 -19.42
N LYS A 172 -13.17 -5.09 -19.31
CA LYS A 172 -14.09 -5.16 -20.46
C LYS A 172 -14.07 -3.93 -21.36
N LYS A 173 -13.60 -2.77 -20.85
CA LYS A 173 -13.68 -1.48 -21.55
C LYS A 173 -12.37 -1.05 -22.17
N ILE A 174 -11.29 -1.78 -21.92
CA ILE A 174 -9.94 -1.45 -22.36
C ILE A 174 -9.36 -2.58 -23.21
N THR A 175 -8.45 -2.23 -24.09
CA THR A 175 -7.76 -3.21 -24.92
C THR A 175 -6.69 -3.98 -24.12
N PRO A 176 -6.27 -5.18 -24.59
CA PRO A 176 -5.17 -5.91 -23.97
C PRO A 176 -3.87 -5.11 -23.88
N GLU A 177 -3.58 -4.30 -24.89
CA GLU A 177 -2.39 -3.42 -24.94
C GLU A 177 -2.47 -2.32 -23.87
N GLU A 178 -3.66 -1.70 -23.70
CA GLU A 178 -3.88 -0.70 -22.67
C GLU A 178 -3.79 -1.32 -21.28
N ALA A 179 -4.37 -2.51 -21.07
CA ALA A 179 -4.25 -3.24 -19.82
C ALA A 179 -2.79 -3.54 -19.48
N ALA A 180 -2.02 -4.07 -20.44
CA ALA A 180 -0.59 -4.35 -20.28
C ALA A 180 0.21 -3.07 -19.95
N GLN A 181 -0.11 -1.94 -20.60
CA GLN A 181 0.54 -0.66 -20.33
C GLN A 181 0.25 -0.14 -18.92
N ARG A 182 -0.96 -0.33 -18.41
CA ARG A 182 -1.32 0.08 -17.04
C ARG A 182 -0.57 -0.72 -15.98
N PHE A 183 -0.43 -2.05 -16.15
CA PHE A 183 0.39 -2.88 -15.27
C PHE A 183 1.85 -2.42 -15.28
N TYR A 184 2.42 -2.23 -16.47
CA TYR A 184 3.78 -1.73 -16.64
C TYR A 184 4.02 -0.39 -15.92
N ILE A 185 3.12 0.60 -16.10
CA ILE A 185 3.24 1.91 -15.46
C ILE A 185 3.09 1.79 -13.94
N SER A 186 2.17 0.94 -13.45
CA SER A 186 1.96 0.77 -12.02
C SER A 186 3.21 0.30 -11.29
N ASP A 187 3.95 -0.63 -11.88
CA ASP A 187 5.17 -1.17 -11.29
C ASP A 187 6.30 -0.11 -11.24
N ILE A 188 6.41 0.72 -12.29
CA ILE A 188 7.46 1.74 -12.36
C ILE A 188 7.17 2.93 -11.43
N GLU A 189 5.92 3.40 -11.39
CA GLU A 189 5.61 4.67 -10.75
C GLU A 189 5.13 4.53 -9.30
N ARG A 190 4.51 3.39 -8.94
CA ARG A 190 3.81 3.26 -7.65
C ARG A 190 4.36 2.17 -6.73
N ASN A 191 5.55 1.68 -7.02
CA ASN A 191 6.17 0.63 -6.21
C ASN A 191 5.30 -0.62 -6.03
N ILE A 192 4.58 -1.01 -7.08
CA ILE A 192 3.87 -2.27 -7.12
C ILE A 192 4.90 -3.41 -7.16
N ARG A 193 4.68 -4.44 -6.35
CA ARG A 193 5.53 -5.63 -6.27
C ARG A 193 4.78 -6.90 -6.64
N PHE A 194 3.47 -6.83 -6.69
CA PHE A 194 2.59 -7.93 -7.04
C PHE A 194 1.58 -7.46 -8.08
N ASN A 195 1.37 -8.25 -9.11
CA ASN A 195 0.37 -8.00 -10.14
C ASN A 195 -0.67 -9.12 -10.14
N LEU A 196 -1.94 -8.77 -9.93
CA LEU A 196 -3.05 -9.69 -10.05
C LEU A 196 -3.75 -9.48 -11.39
N PHE A 197 -3.40 -10.28 -12.37
CA PHE A 197 -3.95 -10.24 -13.72
C PHE A 197 -5.31 -10.96 -13.78
N PRO A 198 -6.43 -10.27 -13.95
CA PRO A 198 -7.72 -10.95 -14.18
C PRO A 198 -7.78 -11.50 -15.61
N MET A 199 -8.51 -12.59 -15.77
CA MET A 199 -8.80 -13.11 -17.11
C MET A 199 -9.82 -12.23 -17.82
N TYR A 200 -9.64 -12.03 -19.13
CA TYR A 200 -10.70 -11.49 -19.98
C TYR A 200 -11.92 -12.41 -19.95
N GLU A 201 -13.11 -11.87 -20.07
CA GLU A 201 -14.34 -12.67 -20.15
C GLU A 201 -14.67 -13.05 -21.59
N GLU A 202 -14.19 -12.27 -22.57
CA GLU A 202 -14.36 -12.49 -23.99
C GLU A 202 -12.98 -12.38 -24.69
N GLY A 203 -12.81 -13.18 -25.73
CA GLY A 203 -11.61 -13.10 -26.56
C GLY A 203 -11.56 -11.78 -27.35
N GLN A 204 -10.38 -11.23 -27.55
CA GLN A 204 -10.13 -10.01 -28.33
C GLN A 204 -9.36 -10.37 -29.60
N ASN A 205 -9.45 -9.52 -30.63
CA ASN A 205 -8.68 -9.68 -31.88
C ASN A 205 -8.79 -11.06 -32.55
N ASN A 206 -9.95 -11.69 -32.51
CA ASN A 206 -10.23 -13.07 -33.01
C ASN A 206 -9.45 -14.16 -32.24
N GLU A 207 -8.95 -13.89 -31.05
CA GLU A 207 -8.30 -14.86 -30.18
C GLU A 207 -9.30 -15.49 -29.18
N THR A 208 -8.91 -16.61 -28.60
CA THR A 208 -9.65 -17.18 -27.47
C THR A 208 -9.42 -16.35 -26.21
N VAL A 209 -10.31 -16.45 -25.24
CA VAL A 209 -10.19 -15.82 -23.90
C VAL A 209 -8.82 -16.10 -23.26
N LEU A 210 -8.40 -17.36 -23.31
CA LEU A 210 -7.10 -17.77 -22.75
C LEU A 210 -5.94 -17.11 -23.49
N GLN A 211 -5.96 -17.10 -24.84
CA GLN A 211 -4.89 -16.50 -25.64
C GLN A 211 -4.80 -15.00 -25.42
N THR A 212 -5.93 -14.29 -25.42
CA THR A 212 -5.99 -12.85 -25.10
C THR A 212 -5.38 -12.57 -23.72
N THR A 213 -5.74 -13.40 -22.72
CA THR A 213 -5.22 -13.24 -21.36
C THR A 213 -3.71 -13.49 -21.31
N ILE A 214 -3.22 -14.55 -21.93
CA ILE A 214 -1.79 -14.85 -21.99
C ILE A 214 -1.02 -13.71 -22.69
N ASN A 215 -1.53 -13.23 -23.82
CA ASN A 215 -0.86 -12.20 -24.62
C ASN A 215 -0.71 -10.88 -23.88
N TYR A 216 -1.74 -10.41 -23.14
CA TYR A 216 -1.60 -9.17 -22.40
C TYR A 216 -0.68 -9.31 -21.18
N VAL A 217 -0.67 -10.46 -20.51
CA VAL A 217 0.28 -10.75 -19.42
C VAL A 217 1.70 -10.74 -19.97
N HIS A 218 1.97 -11.45 -21.08
CA HIS A 218 3.28 -11.44 -21.74
C HIS A 218 3.70 -10.02 -22.15
N SER A 219 2.79 -9.24 -22.75
CA SER A 219 3.10 -7.85 -23.13
C SER A 219 3.51 -7.01 -21.91
N ALA A 220 2.86 -7.16 -20.77
CA ALA A 220 3.23 -6.45 -19.54
C ALA A 220 4.59 -6.91 -19.00
N THR A 221 4.80 -8.23 -18.92
CA THR A 221 6.04 -8.82 -18.39
C THR A 221 7.24 -8.52 -19.28
N ASP A 222 7.09 -8.56 -20.60
CA ASP A 222 8.17 -8.24 -21.55
C ASP A 222 8.63 -6.77 -21.40
N LYS A 223 7.69 -5.84 -21.25
CA LYS A 223 7.99 -4.42 -20.99
C LYS A 223 8.75 -4.22 -19.69
N LEU A 224 8.38 -4.94 -18.63
CA LEU A 224 9.06 -4.90 -17.33
C LEU A 224 10.45 -5.50 -17.42
N SER A 225 10.60 -6.68 -18.06
CA SER A 225 11.89 -7.32 -18.29
C SER A 225 12.85 -6.42 -19.09
N ALA A 226 12.34 -5.72 -20.11
CA ALA A 226 13.13 -4.76 -20.88
C ALA A 226 13.65 -3.57 -20.06
N LYS A 227 13.02 -3.31 -18.87
CA LYS A 227 13.47 -2.31 -17.90
C LYS A 227 14.39 -2.89 -16.81
N GLY A 228 14.68 -4.20 -16.85
CA GLY A 228 15.52 -4.87 -15.87
C GLY A 228 14.78 -5.39 -14.64
N TYR A 229 13.44 -5.48 -14.68
CA TYR A 229 12.68 -6.15 -13.62
C TYR A 229 12.82 -7.65 -13.75
N GLU A 230 12.99 -8.32 -12.61
CA GLU A 230 13.01 -9.78 -12.50
C GLU A 230 11.71 -10.28 -11.88
N PHE A 231 11.27 -11.47 -12.30
CA PHE A 231 10.07 -12.12 -11.78
C PHE A 231 10.42 -13.26 -10.84
N GLY A 232 9.79 -13.27 -9.66
CA GLY A 232 10.07 -14.27 -8.63
C GLY A 232 9.36 -13.91 -7.32
N PRO A 233 9.79 -14.48 -6.18
CA PRO A 233 9.32 -14.04 -4.87
C PRO A 233 9.64 -12.56 -4.68
N ALA A 234 8.60 -11.76 -4.42
CA ALA A 234 8.77 -10.33 -4.28
C ALA A 234 9.23 -9.96 -2.86
N ASP A 235 10.27 -9.13 -2.77
CA ASP A 235 10.69 -8.53 -1.52
C ASP A 235 9.69 -7.46 -1.07
N ILE A 236 9.43 -7.44 0.23
CA ILE A 236 8.64 -6.39 0.86
C ILE A 236 9.58 -5.33 1.43
N TYR A 237 9.16 -4.07 1.40
CA TYR A 237 9.92 -3.00 2.01
C TYR A 237 10.23 -3.30 3.48
N PRO A 238 11.50 -3.19 3.89
CA PRO A 238 11.87 -3.32 5.29
C PRO A 238 11.22 -2.22 6.11
N VAL A 239 10.95 -2.52 7.38
CA VAL A 239 10.43 -1.51 8.30
C VAL A 239 11.47 -0.41 8.48
N TYR A 240 11.08 0.82 8.18
CA TYR A 240 11.84 2.02 8.47
C TYR A 240 11.02 2.95 9.35
N THR A 241 11.45 3.07 10.60
CA THR A 241 10.86 4.00 11.58
C THR A 241 11.97 4.93 12.06
N PRO A 242 11.89 6.24 11.80
CA PRO A 242 12.92 7.17 12.24
C PRO A 242 12.95 7.26 13.78
N ASN A 243 14.11 7.53 14.32
CA ASN A 243 14.27 7.72 15.77
C ASN A 243 13.40 8.90 16.24
N PRO A 244 12.51 8.71 17.24
CA PRO A 244 11.61 9.76 17.70
C PRO A 244 12.32 11.05 18.15
N LEU A 245 13.52 10.94 18.73
CA LEU A 245 14.32 12.10 19.11
C LEU A 245 14.73 12.93 17.88
N LEU A 246 15.14 12.26 16.80
CA LEU A 246 15.51 12.95 15.55
C LEU A 246 14.29 13.60 14.90
N VAL A 247 13.12 12.97 14.95
CA VAL A 247 11.86 13.57 14.48
C VAL A 247 11.55 14.85 15.26
N VAL A 248 11.64 14.81 16.59
CA VAL A 248 11.43 15.99 17.46
C VAL A 248 12.44 17.09 17.14
N LEU A 249 13.71 16.79 17.00
CA LEU A 249 14.76 17.78 16.66
C LEU A 249 14.48 18.40 15.27
N THR A 250 14.03 17.61 14.32
CA THR A 250 13.66 18.11 12.98
C THR A 250 12.42 19.01 13.04
N MET A 251 11.42 18.66 13.86
CA MET A 251 10.27 19.55 14.11
C MET A 251 10.70 20.89 14.72
N ILE A 252 11.61 20.87 15.72
CA ILE A 252 12.15 22.10 16.31
C ILE A 252 12.89 22.94 15.26
N GLY A 253 13.66 22.30 14.37
CA GLY A 253 14.30 22.98 13.24
C GLY A 253 13.30 23.63 12.28
N SER A 254 12.20 22.94 11.96
CA SER A 254 11.11 23.50 11.15
C SER A 254 10.39 24.67 11.85
N ILE A 255 10.22 24.60 13.18
CA ILE A 255 9.67 25.71 14.00
C ILE A 255 10.61 26.91 13.97
N ALA A 256 11.90 26.69 14.09
CA ALA A 256 12.89 27.76 13.99
C ALA A 256 12.83 28.46 12.63
N LEU A 257 12.74 27.67 11.55
CA LEU A 257 12.57 28.20 10.19
C LEU A 257 11.27 29.01 10.06
N PHE A 258 10.16 28.50 10.60
CA PHE A 258 8.88 29.19 10.61
C PHE A 258 8.95 30.55 11.33
N VAL A 259 9.55 30.61 12.51
CA VAL A 259 9.69 31.87 13.27
C VAL A 259 10.67 32.82 12.56
N TYR A 260 11.77 32.30 12.03
CA TYR A 260 12.77 33.10 11.31
C TYR A 260 12.22 33.73 10.03
N VAL A 261 11.49 32.98 9.22
CA VAL A 261 10.88 33.52 7.99
C VAL A 261 9.66 34.39 8.33
N GLY A 262 8.87 33.97 9.33
CA GLY A 262 7.65 34.72 9.75
C GLY A 262 7.96 36.14 10.23
N GLN A 263 9.11 36.39 10.86
CA GLN A 263 9.55 37.76 11.27
C GLN A 263 9.79 38.68 10.06
N MET A 264 10.06 38.15 8.89
CA MET A 264 10.26 38.97 7.68
C MET A 264 8.94 39.60 7.20
N PHE A 265 7.81 39.02 7.58
CA PHE A 265 6.48 39.54 7.27
C PHE A 265 5.84 40.31 8.43
N ILE A 266 6.10 39.88 9.65
CA ILE A 266 5.53 40.45 10.86
C ILE A 266 6.69 40.88 11.77
N ALA A 267 6.90 42.18 11.90
CA ALA A 267 7.97 42.71 12.76
C ALA A 267 7.78 42.28 14.23
N MET A 268 8.69 41.47 14.73
CA MET A 268 8.67 40.97 16.11
C MET A 268 10.00 41.30 16.80
N SER A 269 9.94 41.72 18.06
CA SER A 269 11.16 41.86 18.88
C SER A 269 11.80 40.47 19.12
N GLN A 270 13.11 40.42 19.32
CA GLN A 270 13.85 39.19 19.58
C GLN A 270 13.23 38.39 20.75
N HIS A 271 12.79 39.07 21.82
CA HIS A 271 12.14 38.42 22.94
C HIS A 271 10.85 37.70 22.53
N LYS A 272 10.02 38.35 21.72
CA LYS A 272 8.76 37.73 21.20
C LYS A 272 9.04 36.51 20.30
N GLN A 273 10.09 36.60 19.48
CA GLN A 273 10.51 35.46 18.62
C GLN A 273 10.95 34.26 19.48
N LEU A 274 11.76 34.49 20.51
CA LEU A 274 12.18 33.42 21.41
C LEU A 274 11.01 32.82 22.19
N VAL A 275 10.10 33.64 22.70
CA VAL A 275 8.90 33.15 23.39
C VAL A 275 8.04 32.32 22.44
N LEU A 276 7.80 32.77 21.20
CA LEU A 276 7.04 32.03 20.21
C LEU A 276 7.72 30.70 19.85
N PHE A 277 9.04 30.73 19.63
CA PHE A 277 9.81 29.53 19.32
C PHE A 277 9.70 28.47 20.43
N PHE A 278 9.94 28.87 21.69
CA PHE A 278 9.89 27.95 22.83
C PHE A 278 8.45 27.46 23.09
N ALA A 279 7.43 28.32 22.95
CA ALA A 279 6.04 27.94 23.11
C ALA A 279 5.60 26.91 22.06
N LEU A 280 5.90 27.14 20.79
CA LEU A 280 5.58 26.22 19.71
C LEU A 280 6.35 24.91 19.84
N SER A 281 7.62 24.97 20.22
CA SER A 281 8.45 23.77 20.45
C SER A 281 7.89 22.91 21.58
N LEU A 282 7.58 23.52 22.73
CA LEU A 282 7.00 22.83 23.88
C LEU A 282 5.64 22.19 23.53
N LEU A 283 4.76 22.97 22.89
CA LEU A 283 3.44 22.47 22.46
C LEU A 283 3.58 21.28 21.49
N SER A 284 4.53 21.36 20.55
CA SER A 284 4.77 20.30 19.58
C SER A 284 5.36 19.05 20.21
N ILE A 285 6.28 19.18 21.17
CA ILE A 285 6.85 18.04 21.91
C ILE A 285 5.75 17.34 22.72
N VAL A 286 4.98 18.10 23.51
CA VAL A 286 3.87 17.54 24.30
C VAL A 286 2.83 16.87 23.40
N GLY A 287 2.42 17.55 22.33
CA GLY A 287 1.48 17.00 21.39
C GLY A 287 1.99 15.73 20.69
N PHE A 288 3.27 15.68 20.31
CA PHE A 288 3.89 14.50 19.72
C PHE A 288 3.87 13.29 20.67
N ILE A 289 4.13 13.51 21.97
CA ILE A 289 4.10 12.44 22.97
C ILE A 289 2.67 11.94 23.23
N VAL A 290 1.69 12.86 23.26
CA VAL A 290 0.30 12.53 23.63
C VAL A 290 -0.50 11.90 22.48
N THR A 291 -0.26 12.34 21.23
CA THR A 291 -1.13 12.01 20.08
C THR A 291 -0.50 11.09 19.05
N SER A 292 0.55 10.33 19.37
CA SER A 292 1.34 9.58 18.37
C SER A 292 1.93 10.44 17.21
N GLY A 293 1.72 11.76 17.24
CA GLY A 293 2.46 12.75 16.48
C GLY A 293 2.22 12.91 14.99
N THR A 294 1.47 12.04 14.31
CA THR A 294 1.36 12.04 12.85
C THR A 294 0.90 13.40 12.28
N LEU A 295 -0.12 14.00 12.87
CA LEU A 295 -0.65 15.30 12.41
C LEU A 295 0.36 16.44 12.62
N LEU A 296 1.03 16.48 13.77
CA LEU A 296 2.03 17.51 14.08
C LEU A 296 3.24 17.41 13.14
N VAL A 297 3.69 16.20 12.86
CA VAL A 297 4.75 15.94 11.89
C VAL A 297 4.37 16.46 10.51
N GLN A 298 3.14 16.23 10.06
CA GLN A 298 2.63 16.76 8.78
C GLN A 298 2.53 18.29 8.78
N ILE A 299 2.09 18.90 9.87
CA ILE A 299 2.00 20.37 10.00
C ILE A 299 3.40 21.01 9.88
N TRP A 300 4.41 20.45 10.56
CA TRP A 300 5.76 21.02 10.50
C TRP A 300 6.48 20.67 9.19
N ALA A 301 6.15 19.55 8.55
CA ALA A 301 6.60 19.27 7.19
C ALA A 301 6.00 20.27 6.18
N LEU A 302 4.69 20.58 6.30
CA LEU A 302 4.03 21.61 5.48
C LEU A 302 4.65 23.00 5.73
N SER A 303 4.89 23.33 6.98
CA SER A 303 5.56 24.59 7.35
C SER A 303 6.92 24.70 6.67
N ALA A 304 7.76 23.67 6.74
CA ALA A 304 9.07 23.66 6.09
C ALA A 304 8.96 23.78 4.56
N ALA A 305 7.97 23.09 3.95
CA ALA A 305 7.72 23.14 2.52
C ALA A 305 7.37 24.53 1.99
N ILE A 306 6.72 25.35 2.83
CA ILE A 306 6.30 26.72 2.50
C ILE A 306 7.39 27.73 2.89
N MET A 307 7.88 27.65 4.11
CA MET A 307 8.75 28.69 4.67
C MET A 307 10.15 28.70 4.03
N ALA A 308 10.68 27.54 3.62
CA ALA A 308 12.00 27.52 3.03
C ALA A 308 12.06 28.22 1.65
N PRO A 309 11.22 27.88 0.66
CA PRO A 309 11.24 28.60 -0.61
C PRO A 309 10.81 30.08 -0.48
N VAL A 310 9.82 30.37 0.39
CA VAL A 310 9.41 31.76 0.63
C VAL A 310 10.54 32.58 1.26
N GLY A 311 11.21 32.03 2.28
CA GLY A 311 12.37 32.68 2.89
C GLY A 311 13.51 32.89 1.89
N ALA A 312 13.79 31.90 1.03
CA ALA A 312 14.78 32.03 -0.02
C ALA A 312 14.48 33.21 -0.96
N LEU A 313 13.22 33.34 -1.41
CA LEU A 313 12.78 34.44 -2.27
C LEU A 313 12.84 35.80 -1.57
N VAL A 314 12.40 35.88 -0.32
CA VAL A 314 12.44 37.13 0.46
C VAL A 314 13.88 37.61 0.65
N ILE A 315 14.80 36.71 1.03
CA ILE A 315 16.23 37.03 1.16
C ILE A 315 16.81 37.54 -0.17
N LEU A 316 16.50 36.86 -1.27
CA LEU A 316 16.95 37.25 -2.61
C LEU A 316 16.43 38.65 -2.99
N MET A 317 15.14 38.89 -2.76
CA MET A 317 14.52 40.20 -3.08
C MET A 317 15.05 41.33 -2.20
N GLU A 318 15.31 41.07 -0.93
CA GLU A 318 15.89 42.05 0.01
C GLU A 318 17.31 42.43 -0.40
N GLU A 319 18.13 41.45 -0.77
CA GLU A 319 19.48 41.67 -1.28
C GLU A 319 19.48 42.46 -2.60
N TRP A 320 18.56 42.11 -3.50
CA TRP A 320 18.41 42.87 -4.73
C TRP A 320 17.97 44.32 -4.47
N ARG A 321 17.08 44.55 -3.52
CA ARG A 321 16.63 45.90 -3.15
C ARG A 321 17.72 46.74 -2.48
N ARG A 322 18.64 46.11 -1.77
CA ARG A 322 19.82 46.76 -1.17
C ARG A 322 20.90 47.09 -2.22
N SER A 323 20.91 46.39 -3.33
CA SER A 323 21.81 46.68 -4.45
C SER A 323 21.40 47.99 -5.10
N ASP A 324 22.04 49.09 -4.69
CA ASP A 324 21.83 50.40 -5.29
C ASP A 324 22.09 50.32 -6.80
N GLY A 325 21.11 50.52 -7.64
CA GLY A 325 21.19 50.50 -9.10
C GLY A 325 22.06 51.59 -9.73
N THR A 326 22.84 52.30 -8.90
CA THR A 326 23.70 53.43 -9.28
C THR A 326 25.02 53.06 -9.98
N ARG A 327 25.46 51.80 -9.89
CA ARG A 327 26.69 51.34 -10.55
C ARG A 327 26.34 50.39 -11.70
N PRO A 328 26.66 50.72 -12.97
CA PRO A 328 26.49 49.82 -14.08
C PRO A 328 27.41 48.60 -13.92
N ILE A 329 26.82 47.47 -13.52
CA ILE A 329 27.51 46.18 -13.48
C ILE A 329 27.50 45.63 -14.90
N GLY A 330 28.70 45.32 -15.47
CA GLY A 330 28.78 44.73 -16.80
C GLY A 330 27.93 43.46 -16.93
N ALA A 331 27.32 43.24 -18.08
CA ALA A 331 26.37 42.14 -18.32
C ALA A 331 26.86 40.78 -17.81
N TRP A 332 28.12 40.45 -18.01
CA TRP A 332 28.71 39.18 -17.53
C TRP A 332 28.69 39.05 -16.01
N LYS A 333 29.05 40.13 -15.29
CA LYS A 333 29.03 40.12 -13.83
C LYS A 333 27.59 40.00 -13.28
N SER A 334 26.63 40.67 -13.91
CA SER A 334 25.22 40.57 -13.55
C SER A 334 24.70 39.15 -13.72
N THR A 335 25.03 38.48 -14.83
CA THR A 335 24.66 37.08 -15.07
C THR A 335 25.27 36.14 -14.02
N LEU A 336 26.58 36.32 -13.72
CA LEU A 336 27.25 35.51 -12.72
C LEU A 336 26.61 35.66 -11.31
N LEU A 337 26.30 36.90 -10.92
CA LEU A 337 25.61 37.18 -9.66
C LEU A 337 24.20 36.56 -9.62
N ALA A 338 23.44 36.69 -10.71
CA ALA A 338 22.12 36.07 -10.79
C ALA A 338 22.17 34.55 -10.63
N VAL A 339 23.14 33.88 -11.27
CA VAL A 339 23.37 32.45 -11.13
C VAL A 339 23.78 32.11 -9.67
N LEU A 340 24.66 32.89 -9.05
CA LEU A 340 25.06 32.67 -7.66
C LEU A 340 23.87 32.80 -6.71
N TYR A 341 23.05 33.84 -6.85
CA TYR A 341 21.85 34.02 -6.03
C TYR A 341 20.82 32.90 -6.25
N LEU A 342 20.65 32.41 -7.48
CA LEU A 342 19.81 31.26 -7.78
C LEU A 342 20.30 30.01 -7.05
N ILE A 343 21.62 29.76 -7.05
CA ILE A 343 22.22 28.64 -6.31
C ILE A 343 21.94 28.76 -4.82
N ILE A 344 22.18 29.94 -4.23
CA ILE A 344 21.96 30.18 -2.79
C ILE A 344 20.48 29.98 -2.43
N ALA A 345 19.54 30.52 -3.22
CA ALA A 345 18.12 30.35 -3.01
C ALA A 345 17.70 28.88 -3.11
N THR A 346 18.25 28.15 -4.08
CA THR A 346 18.00 26.71 -4.26
C THR A 346 18.53 25.91 -3.06
N LEU A 347 19.74 26.21 -2.58
CA LEU A 347 20.31 25.54 -1.39
C LEU A 347 19.49 25.82 -0.14
N PHE A 348 19.02 27.05 0.05
CA PHE A 348 18.15 27.39 1.17
C PHE A 348 16.80 26.66 1.09
N ALA A 349 16.17 26.62 -0.09
CA ALA A 349 14.93 25.87 -0.31
C ALA A 349 15.11 24.35 -0.09
N ALA A 350 16.29 23.82 -0.43
CA ALA A 350 16.64 22.41 -0.23
C ALA A 350 16.65 22.02 1.26
N ILE A 351 16.94 22.96 2.18
CA ILE A 351 16.82 22.72 3.64
C ILE A 351 15.39 22.33 3.99
N GLY A 352 14.40 23.03 3.43
CA GLY A 352 12.98 22.66 3.59
C GLY A 352 12.69 21.25 3.08
N GLY A 353 13.24 20.90 1.91
CA GLY A 353 13.13 19.55 1.36
C GLY A 353 13.72 18.46 2.27
N MET A 354 14.87 18.73 2.90
CA MET A 354 15.46 17.81 3.87
C MET A 354 14.59 17.65 5.13
N TYR A 355 13.98 18.72 5.63
CA TYR A 355 13.03 18.60 6.74
C TYR A 355 11.80 17.78 6.39
N ILE A 356 11.24 17.97 5.19
CA ILE A 356 10.11 17.16 4.71
C ILE A 356 10.51 15.69 4.64
N ALA A 357 11.63 15.38 4.00
CA ALA A 357 12.13 14.02 3.87
C ALA A 357 12.36 13.35 5.24
N ALA A 358 12.93 14.08 6.21
CA ALA A 358 13.18 13.56 7.55
C ALA A 358 11.90 13.38 8.38
N LEU A 359 10.91 14.26 8.21
CA LEU A 359 9.64 14.19 8.94
C LEU A 359 8.69 13.15 8.37
N LEU A 360 8.61 13.01 7.04
CA LEU A 360 7.69 12.10 6.37
C LEU A 360 8.34 10.78 5.92
N GLY A 361 9.65 10.63 6.10
CA GLY A 361 10.40 9.44 5.69
C GLY A 361 10.20 8.28 6.67
N ASN A 362 9.11 7.53 6.53
CA ASN A 362 8.88 6.28 7.25
C ASN A 362 8.06 5.31 6.40
N THR A 363 8.02 4.03 6.79
CA THR A 363 7.31 2.98 6.04
C THR A 363 5.83 3.31 5.84
N LYS A 364 5.18 3.95 6.81
CA LYS A 364 3.77 4.33 6.73
C LYS A 364 3.47 5.26 5.55
N PHE A 365 4.34 6.26 5.32
CA PHE A 365 4.22 7.17 4.18
C PHE A 365 4.71 6.54 2.86
N PHE A 366 5.84 5.80 2.87
CA PHE A 366 6.35 5.14 1.68
C PHE A 366 5.39 4.11 1.10
N MET A 367 4.66 3.42 1.96
CA MET A 367 3.66 2.44 1.56
C MET A 367 2.27 3.04 1.39
N GLU A 368 2.14 4.37 1.46
CA GLU A 368 0.88 5.11 1.28
C GLU A 368 -0.27 4.73 2.23
N PHE A 369 0.04 4.22 3.42
CA PHE A 369 -0.96 4.09 4.49
C PHE A 369 -1.36 5.45 5.06
N GLU A 370 -0.47 6.41 4.96
CA GLU A 370 -0.71 7.81 5.27
C GLU A 370 -0.34 8.67 4.06
N ILE A 371 -1.19 9.63 3.71
CA ILE A 371 -0.96 10.53 2.58
C ILE A 371 -0.82 11.95 3.10
N PHE A 372 0.23 12.64 2.67
CA PHE A 372 0.40 14.06 2.94
C PHE A 372 -0.58 14.88 2.09
N ARG A 373 -1.62 15.41 2.73
CA ARG A 373 -2.70 16.17 2.07
C ARG A 373 -2.41 17.65 1.87
N GLY A 374 -1.23 18.12 2.29
CA GLY A 374 -0.83 19.52 2.26
C GLY A 374 -0.30 20.05 0.92
N VAL A 375 -0.12 19.20 -0.09
CA VAL A 375 0.53 19.58 -1.36
C VAL A 375 -0.14 20.78 -2.03
N LYS A 376 -1.46 20.85 -2.07
CA LYS A 376 -2.18 22.00 -2.67
C LYS A 376 -1.92 23.30 -1.91
N LEU A 377 -1.75 23.24 -0.59
CA LEU A 377 -1.47 24.41 0.24
C LEU A 377 -0.08 24.97 0.00
N THR A 378 0.89 24.15 -0.39
CA THR A 378 2.25 24.62 -0.70
C THR A 378 2.29 25.55 -1.92
N PHE A 379 1.31 25.47 -2.81
CA PHE A 379 1.19 26.34 -3.97
C PHE A 379 0.36 27.61 -3.69
N VAL A 380 -0.61 27.54 -2.78
CA VAL A 380 -1.56 28.63 -2.52
C VAL A 380 -1.07 29.58 -1.42
N LEU A 381 -0.50 29.05 -0.34
CA LEU A 381 -0.09 29.85 0.81
C LEU A 381 1.08 30.83 0.56
N PRO A 382 2.04 30.56 -0.37
CA PRO A 382 3.10 31.52 -0.67
C PRO A 382 2.63 32.74 -1.50
N ILE A 383 1.47 32.69 -2.11
CA ILE A 383 0.89 33.77 -2.94
C ILE A 383 0.10 34.72 -2.07
#